data_7bda38537a03828d7efffe8478fe9bc3
#
_entry.id   7bda38537a03828d7efffe8478fe9bc3
#
_cell.length_a   1.000
_cell.length_b   1.000
_cell.length_c   1.000
_cell.angle_alpha   90.00
_cell.angle_beta   90.00
_cell.angle_gamma   90.00
#
_symmetry.space_group_name_H-M   'P 1'
#
loop_
_entity.id
_entity.type
_entity.pdbx_description
1 polymer ?
#
loop_
_entity_poly.entity_id
_entity_poly.type
_entity_poly.pdbx_seq_one_letter_code
_entity_poly.pdbx_strand_id
1 'polypeptide(L)'
;MSRALHQRQRVAPDACPSLPRHVRIQFDPVRQAFAVLSPERVFWPNEISLAILRLCDGRHPVRAIAAALADEYEADPGEVAADVETFLQEWADRLLVRL
;
A
#
# COMPACT_ATOMS: atom_id res chain seq x y z
N MET A 1 -0.61 -29.40 7.73
CA MET A 1 -0.25 -29.03 7.19
C MET A 1 0.23 -27.75 7.19
N SER A 2 0.79 -27.41 6.44
CA SER A 2 1.50 -26.20 6.45
C SER A 2 0.62 -25.00 6.30
N ARG A 3 -0.64 -25.22 6.19
CA ARG A 3 -1.52 -24.13 6.05
C ARG A 3 -1.45 -23.16 7.19
N ALA A 4 -1.27 -23.65 8.38
CA ALA A 4 -1.16 -22.79 9.55
C ALA A 4 0.11 -21.94 9.50
N LEU A 5 1.10 -22.40 8.77
CA LEU A 5 2.37 -21.69 8.65
C LEU A 5 2.34 -20.61 7.58
N HIS A 6 1.31 -20.62 6.75
CA HIS A 6 1.20 -19.70 5.63
C HIS A 6 -0.03 -18.84 5.75
N GLN A 7 -0.31 -18.40 6.95
CA GLN A 7 -1.44 -17.53 7.12
C GLN A 7 -1.26 -16.25 6.35
N ARG A 8 -2.22 -15.94 5.54
CA ARG A 8 -2.24 -14.75 4.75
C ARG A 8 -2.57 -13.56 5.64
N GLN A 9 -1.84 -12.48 5.48
CA GLN A 9 -2.20 -11.24 6.15
C GLN A 9 -3.49 -10.73 5.54
N ARG A 10 -4.35 -10.22 6.37
CA ARG A 10 -5.61 -9.68 5.90
C ARG A 10 -5.73 -8.22 6.26
N VAL A 11 -6.18 -7.45 5.30
CA VAL A 11 -6.40 -6.04 5.51
C VAL A 11 -7.59 -5.86 6.45
N ALA A 12 -7.38 -5.05 7.49
CA ALA A 12 -8.44 -4.68 8.40
C ALA A 12 -8.41 -3.17 8.56
N PRO A 13 -9.55 -2.53 8.86
CA PRO A 13 -9.58 -1.07 8.97
C PRO A 13 -8.60 -0.50 9.99
N ASP A 14 -8.33 -1.27 11.04
CA ASP A 14 -7.44 -0.81 12.10
C ASP A 14 -5.98 -1.19 11.88
N ALA A 15 -5.67 -1.96 10.86
CA ALA A 15 -4.30 -2.32 10.56
C ALA A 15 -3.53 -1.08 10.14
N CYS A 16 -2.28 -0.99 10.54
CA CYS A 16 -1.42 0.13 10.17
C CYS A 16 -0.33 -0.41 9.24
N PRO A 17 -0.56 -0.35 7.93
CA PRO A 17 0.39 -0.94 6.99
C PRO A 17 1.70 -0.19 6.96
N SER A 18 2.76 -0.93 6.66
CA SER A 18 4.09 -0.35 6.54
C SER A 18 4.83 -1.02 5.39
N LEU A 19 5.84 -0.33 4.88
CA LEU A 19 6.70 -0.93 3.86
C LEU A 19 7.79 -1.72 4.55
N PRO A 20 8.00 -2.98 4.16
CA PRO A 20 9.10 -3.75 4.70
C PRO A 20 10.43 -3.09 4.36
N ARG A 21 11.48 -3.46 5.13
CA ARG A 21 12.79 -2.85 4.96
C ARG A 21 13.33 -2.97 3.54
N HIS A 22 12.98 -4.04 2.85
CA HIS A 22 13.51 -4.30 1.51
C HIS A 22 12.71 -3.61 0.41
N VAL A 23 11.72 -2.80 0.77
CA VAL A 23 10.88 -2.08 -0.20
C VAL A 23 11.01 -0.60 0.09
N ARG A 24 11.25 0.19 -0.95
CA ARG A 24 11.35 1.63 -0.76
C ARG A 24 10.89 2.39 -1.99
N ILE A 25 10.52 3.63 -1.76
CA ILE A 25 10.08 4.54 -2.82
C ILE A 25 11.26 5.44 -3.15
N GLN A 26 11.58 5.58 -4.44
CA GLN A 26 12.71 6.37 -4.86
C GLN A 26 12.38 7.14 -6.13
N PHE A 27 12.74 8.41 -6.17
CA PHE A 27 12.49 9.23 -7.34
C PHE A 27 13.57 8.94 -8.40
N ASP A 28 13.12 8.75 -9.65
CA ASP A 28 14.02 8.56 -10.79
C ASP A 28 14.05 9.86 -11.59
N PRO A 29 15.16 10.61 -11.54
CA PRO A 29 15.22 11.89 -12.23
C PRO A 29 15.24 11.77 -13.74
N VAL A 30 15.70 10.64 -14.28
CA VAL A 30 15.70 10.43 -15.71
C VAL A 30 14.28 10.30 -16.24
N ARG A 31 13.46 9.51 -15.54
CA ARG A 31 12.07 9.31 -15.94
C ARG A 31 11.12 10.31 -15.33
N GLN A 32 11.61 11.15 -14.41
CA GLN A 32 10.77 12.12 -13.72
C GLN A 32 9.58 11.44 -13.05
N ALA A 33 9.83 10.30 -12.41
CA ALA A 33 8.77 9.50 -11.80
C ALA A 33 9.30 8.79 -10.57
N PHE A 34 8.39 8.40 -9.69
CA PHE A 34 8.75 7.63 -8.51
C PHE A 34 8.64 6.15 -8.80
N ALA A 35 9.65 5.41 -8.37
CA ALA A 35 9.66 3.96 -8.48
C ALA A 35 9.52 3.36 -7.10
N VAL A 36 8.95 2.16 -7.03
CA VAL A 36 8.98 1.34 -5.83
C VAL A 36 9.99 0.24 -6.10
N LEU A 37 11.02 0.18 -5.27
CA LEU A 37 12.11 -0.76 -5.45
C LEU A 37 12.00 -1.89 -4.46
N SER A 38 12.11 -3.11 -4.96
CA SER A 38 12.24 -4.31 -4.15
C SER A 38 13.43 -5.10 -4.68
N PRO A 39 13.91 -6.12 -3.96
CA PRO A 39 15.11 -6.84 -4.42
C PRO A 39 14.99 -7.44 -5.81
N GLU A 40 13.79 -7.84 -6.21
CA GLU A 40 13.61 -8.54 -7.47
C GLU A 40 12.91 -7.75 -8.55
N ARG A 41 12.32 -6.62 -8.20
CA ARG A 41 11.48 -5.90 -9.13
C ARG A 41 11.47 -4.41 -8.89
N VAL A 42 11.18 -3.69 -9.96
CA VAL A 42 10.92 -2.25 -9.90
C VAL A 42 9.49 -2.05 -10.37
N PHE A 43 8.73 -1.28 -9.60
CA PHE A 43 7.34 -0.96 -9.94
C PHE A 43 7.23 0.53 -10.20
N TRP A 44 6.33 0.88 -11.11
CA TRP A 44 6.08 2.29 -11.44
C TRP A 44 4.62 2.60 -11.10
N PRO A 45 4.35 2.92 -9.84
CA PRO A 45 2.96 3.13 -9.40
C PRO A 45 2.37 4.39 -10.00
N ASN A 46 1.06 4.38 -10.21
CA ASN A 46 0.38 5.59 -10.61
C ASN A 46 0.25 6.51 -9.38
N GLU A 47 -0.32 7.68 -9.60
CA GLU A 47 -0.40 8.71 -8.57
C GLU A 47 -1.15 8.22 -7.33
N ILE A 48 -2.26 7.53 -7.53
CA ILE A 48 -3.08 7.07 -6.41
C ILE A 48 -2.37 5.97 -5.62
N SER A 49 -1.77 5.01 -6.33
CA SER A 49 -1.00 3.95 -5.69
C SER A 49 0.15 4.52 -4.88
N LEU A 50 0.84 5.51 -5.44
CA LEU A 50 1.94 6.15 -4.74
C LEU A 50 1.46 6.86 -3.47
N ALA A 51 0.30 7.51 -3.54
CA ALA A 51 -0.28 8.19 -2.39
C ALA A 51 -0.59 7.18 -1.27
N ILE A 52 -1.13 6.02 -1.63
CA ILE A 52 -1.40 4.98 -0.64
C ILE A 52 -0.10 4.52 0.00
N LEU A 53 0.91 4.23 -0.82
CA LEU A 53 2.17 3.69 -0.32
C LEU A 53 2.89 4.68 0.59
N ARG A 54 2.78 5.97 0.32
CA ARG A 54 3.40 6.99 1.17
C ARG A 54 2.80 7.06 2.56
N LEU A 55 1.55 6.63 2.69
CA LEU A 55 0.89 6.60 3.99
C LEU A 55 1.09 5.27 4.70
N CYS A 56 1.79 4.32 4.07
CA CYS A 56 2.11 3.03 4.68
C CYS A 56 3.37 3.17 5.54
N ASP A 57 3.25 3.93 6.61
CA ASP A 57 4.38 4.21 7.51
C ASP A 57 4.26 3.49 8.86
N GLY A 58 3.29 2.63 8.99
CA GLY A 58 3.07 1.90 10.24
C GLY A 58 2.30 2.69 11.27
N ARG A 59 1.90 3.92 10.95
CA ARG A 59 1.20 4.80 11.89
C ARG A 59 -0.22 5.15 11.47
N HIS A 60 -0.51 5.04 10.18
CA HIS A 60 -1.84 5.38 9.66
C HIS A 60 -2.63 4.09 9.50
N PRO A 61 -3.76 3.95 10.20
CA PRO A 61 -4.61 2.77 9.95
C PRO A 61 -5.24 2.86 8.57
N VAL A 62 -5.61 1.71 8.05
CA VAL A 62 -6.19 1.62 6.71
C VAL A 62 -7.36 2.59 6.55
N ARG A 63 -8.22 2.69 7.57
CA ARG A 63 -9.37 3.59 7.48
C ARG A 63 -8.94 5.05 7.33
N ALA A 64 -7.83 5.44 7.96
CA ALA A 64 -7.34 6.81 7.86
C ALA A 64 -6.73 7.08 6.48
N ILE A 65 -6.05 6.08 5.92
CA ILE A 65 -5.51 6.19 4.57
C ILE A 65 -6.66 6.40 3.57
N ALA A 66 -7.71 5.59 3.70
CA ALA A 66 -8.86 5.70 2.82
C ALA A 66 -9.54 7.05 2.98
N ALA A 67 -9.70 7.52 4.22
CA ALA A 67 -10.34 8.80 4.47
C ALA A 67 -9.54 9.96 3.89
N ALA A 68 -8.22 9.91 4.02
CA ALA A 68 -7.36 10.97 3.49
C ALA A 68 -7.46 11.04 1.97
N LEU A 69 -7.49 9.88 1.31
CA LEU A 69 -7.61 9.85 -0.15
C LEU A 69 -8.98 10.30 -0.62
N ALA A 70 -10.03 9.86 0.09
CA ALA A 70 -11.38 10.29 -0.27
C ALA A 70 -11.51 11.79 -0.18
N ASP A 71 -10.91 12.39 0.83
CA ASP A 71 -10.93 13.82 1.02
C ASP A 71 -10.13 14.53 -0.07
N GLU A 72 -8.92 14.05 -0.33
CA GLU A 72 -8.04 14.68 -1.31
C GLU A 72 -8.61 14.65 -2.71
N TYR A 73 -9.22 13.55 -3.10
CA TYR A 73 -9.75 13.38 -4.45
C TYR A 73 -11.25 13.64 -4.55
N GLU A 74 -11.85 14.08 -3.45
CA GLU A 74 -13.29 14.39 -3.40
C GLU A 74 -14.12 13.22 -3.95
N ALA A 75 -13.79 12.03 -3.47
CA ALA A 75 -14.40 10.80 -3.95
C ALA A 75 -15.25 10.17 -2.86
N ASP A 76 -16.09 9.22 -3.26
CA ASP A 76 -16.97 8.53 -2.31
C ASP A 76 -16.14 7.71 -1.32
N PRO A 77 -16.30 7.96 -0.01
CA PRO A 77 -15.47 7.26 0.99
C PRO A 77 -15.58 5.75 0.95
N GLY A 78 -16.78 5.22 0.68
CA GLY A 78 -16.97 3.78 0.63
C GLY A 78 -16.23 3.13 -0.54
N GLU A 79 -16.28 3.77 -1.69
CA GLU A 79 -15.58 3.26 -2.87
C GLU A 79 -14.07 3.35 -2.68
N VAL A 80 -13.60 4.45 -2.13
CA VAL A 80 -12.17 4.62 -1.90
C VAL A 80 -11.67 3.59 -0.89
N ALA A 81 -12.43 3.36 0.18
CA ALA A 81 -12.04 2.36 1.17
C ALA A 81 -11.92 0.97 0.55
N ALA A 82 -12.87 0.60 -0.31
CA ALA A 82 -12.82 -0.70 -0.98
C ALA A 82 -11.59 -0.80 -1.88
N ASP A 83 -11.30 0.26 -2.63
CA ASP A 83 -10.14 0.27 -3.53
C ASP A 83 -8.84 0.21 -2.77
N VAL A 84 -8.73 0.95 -1.66
CA VAL A 84 -7.53 0.94 -0.83
C VAL A 84 -7.31 -0.45 -0.24
N GLU A 85 -8.37 -1.07 0.26
CA GLU A 85 -8.26 -2.41 0.82
C GLU A 85 -7.82 -3.43 -0.21
N THR A 86 -8.39 -3.34 -1.41
CA THR A 86 -8.01 -4.25 -2.49
C THR A 86 -6.54 -4.07 -2.85
N PHE A 87 -6.11 -2.82 -2.99
CA PHE A 87 -4.73 -2.52 -3.31
C PHE A 87 -3.77 -3.06 -2.24
N LEU A 88 -4.08 -2.78 -0.98
CA LEU A 88 -3.21 -3.21 0.12
C LEU A 88 -3.18 -4.72 0.27
N GLN A 89 -4.31 -5.38 0.02
CA GLN A 89 -4.35 -6.83 0.08
C GLN A 89 -3.45 -7.44 -0.99
N GLU A 90 -3.53 -6.91 -2.21
CA GLU A 90 -2.69 -7.37 -3.30
C GLU A 90 -1.21 -7.21 -2.99
N TRP A 91 -0.84 -6.05 -2.46
CA TRP A 91 0.56 -5.77 -2.16
C TRP A 91 1.05 -6.56 -0.95
N ALA A 92 0.17 -6.79 0.03
CA ALA A 92 0.50 -7.63 1.18
C ALA A 92 0.73 -9.07 0.74
N ASP A 93 -0.11 -9.57 -0.18
CA ASP A 93 0.03 -10.93 -0.70
C ASP A 93 1.36 -11.12 -1.43
N ARG A 94 1.91 -10.05 -1.98
CA ARG A 94 3.20 -10.08 -2.66
C ARG A 94 4.35 -9.78 -1.72
N LEU A 95 4.08 -9.62 -0.43
CA LEU A 95 5.06 -9.30 0.59
C LEU A 95 5.73 -7.94 0.37
N LEU A 96 5.03 -7.03 -0.25
CA LEU A 96 5.51 -5.68 -0.51
C LEU A 96 4.98 -4.68 0.50
N VAL A 97 3.96 -5.06 1.24
CA VAL A 97 3.38 -4.26 2.32
C VAL A 97 3.18 -5.20 3.49
N ARG A 98 3.47 -4.71 4.68
CA ARG A 98 3.24 -5.44 5.92
C ARG A 98 2.05 -4.83 6.63
N LEU A 99 1.11 -5.66 7.04
CA LEU A 99 -0.11 -5.19 7.70
C LEU A 99 -0.05 -5.23 9.24
#